data_f5967f4ec4a87ef692d6432fde3a2461
#
_entry.id   f5967f4ec4a87ef692d6432fde3a2461
#
_cell.length_a   1.000
_cell.length_b   1.000
_cell.length_c   1.000
_cell.angle_alpha   90.00
_cell.angle_beta   90.00
_cell.angle_gamma   90.00
#
_symmetry.space_group_name_H-M   'P 1'
#
loop_
_entity.id
_entity.type
_entity.pdbx_description
1 polymer ?
#
loop_
_entity_poly.entity_id
_entity_poly.type
_entity_poly.pdbx_seq_one_letter_code
_entity_poly.pdbx_strand_id
1 'polypeptide(L)'
;MCDSYFDYPNPVAKAVKEGLKDDMVVIYNVFAPFSLIRFGVGDDLVMDHLKKDPAAIAYALGVIAQDCCLLSELLVTEAGIDGIYYCVQGGEKNRFTPEYYREHITPPDKKVLEHANKFSTTNVLHCCGWAGIPNNMEIWQDYPAKTINWACYIEDMDLTQGKEFFGGRCVLGGFDNRPQGVLYSGTKEEVAAEIRKLVENAGKTGVILGADCTLPATVDINRFGWVVEAVDALK
;
A
#
# COMPACT_ATOMS: atom_id res chain seq x y z
N MET A 1 -14.04 0.80 23.56
CA MET A 1 -13.19 1.56 22.59
C MET A 1 -12.43 2.61 23.37
N CYS A 2 -11.15 2.74 23.18
CA CYS A 2 -10.39 3.82 23.78
C CYS A 2 -10.51 5.01 22.82
N ASP A 3 -11.36 5.98 23.12
CA ASP A 3 -11.65 7.15 22.28
C ASP A 3 -10.35 7.89 21.90
N SER A 4 -9.35 7.87 22.80
CA SER A 4 -8.03 8.49 22.57
C SER A 4 -7.19 7.89 21.43
N TYR A 5 -7.47 6.67 20.97
CA TYR A 5 -6.72 6.04 19.87
C TYR A 5 -6.99 6.75 18.53
N PHE A 6 -8.20 7.27 18.34
CA PHE A 6 -8.61 7.95 17.11
C PHE A 6 -8.36 9.47 17.13
N ASP A 7 -8.09 10.03 18.31
CA ASP A 7 -7.86 11.47 18.47
C ASP A 7 -6.53 11.95 17.89
N TYR A 8 -5.52 11.07 17.79
CA TYR A 8 -4.17 11.46 17.39
C TYR A 8 -3.94 11.52 15.86
N PRO A 9 -4.37 10.56 15.04
CA PRO A 9 -4.12 10.60 13.59
C PRO A 9 -4.82 11.76 12.88
N ASN A 10 -6.05 12.07 13.28
CA ASN A 10 -6.88 13.07 12.61
C ASN A 10 -6.30 14.49 12.63
N PRO A 11 -5.81 15.03 13.77
CA PRO A 11 -5.21 16.38 13.78
C PRO A 11 -3.97 16.50 12.90
N VAL A 12 -3.12 15.46 12.86
CA VAL A 12 -1.91 15.47 12.02
C VAL A 12 -2.27 15.39 10.54
N ALA A 13 -3.14 14.44 10.16
CA ALA A 13 -3.61 14.28 8.79
C ALA A 13 -4.30 15.56 8.28
N LYS A 14 -5.14 16.16 9.12
CA LYS A 14 -5.81 17.43 8.83
C LYS A 14 -4.82 18.57 8.62
N ALA A 15 -3.84 18.74 9.50
CA ALA A 15 -2.83 19.78 9.37
C ALA A 15 -1.99 19.63 8.08
N VAL A 16 -1.66 18.39 7.69
CA VAL A 16 -0.97 18.10 6.43
C VAL A 16 -1.86 18.48 5.24
N LYS A 17 -3.13 18.07 5.23
CA LYS A 17 -4.07 18.39 4.14
C LYS A 17 -4.30 19.89 4.02
N GLU A 18 -4.51 20.58 5.11
CA GLU A 18 -4.68 22.04 5.14
C GLU A 18 -3.43 22.78 4.62
N GLY A 19 -2.22 22.28 4.95
CA GLY A 19 -0.97 22.85 4.47
C GLY A 19 -0.72 22.66 2.99
N LEU A 20 -1.11 21.53 2.43
CA LEU A 20 -0.97 21.19 1.01
C LEU A 20 -2.14 21.69 0.15
N LYS A 21 -3.26 22.05 0.77
CA LYS A 21 -4.50 22.47 0.10
C LYS A 21 -4.94 21.45 -0.96
N ASP A 22 -5.31 21.91 -2.15
CA ASP A 22 -5.74 21.06 -3.27
C ASP A 22 -4.63 20.80 -4.30
N ASP A 23 -3.40 21.20 -3.98
CA ASP A 23 -2.25 21.03 -4.89
C ASP A 23 -1.80 19.58 -5.00
N MET A 24 -2.09 18.77 -3.97
CA MET A 24 -1.69 17.36 -3.91
C MET A 24 -2.80 16.46 -3.37
N VAL A 25 -2.86 15.24 -3.90
CA VAL A 25 -3.64 14.15 -3.31
C VAL A 25 -2.92 13.65 -2.05
N VAL A 26 -3.61 13.64 -0.93
CA VAL A 26 -3.11 13.18 0.37
C VAL A 26 -3.80 11.88 0.74
N ILE A 27 -3.04 10.80 0.83
CA ILE A 27 -3.54 9.50 1.26
C ILE A 27 -2.83 9.08 2.56
N TYR A 28 -3.57 8.44 3.47
CA TYR A 28 -3.03 8.02 4.77
C TYR A 28 -2.76 6.52 4.77
N ASN A 29 -1.61 6.10 5.31
CA ASN A 29 -1.26 4.68 5.39
C ASN A 29 -2.08 3.98 6.50
N VAL A 30 -2.87 3.00 6.10
CA VAL A 30 -3.64 2.13 7.01
C VAL A 30 -3.19 0.69 6.80
N PHE A 31 -2.66 0.07 7.84
CA PHE A 31 -2.30 -1.34 7.79
C PHE A 31 -3.53 -2.24 7.93
N ALA A 32 -3.55 -3.32 7.17
CA ALA A 32 -4.58 -4.34 7.25
C ALA A 32 -4.56 -5.07 8.61
N PRO A 33 -5.68 -5.64 9.07
CA PRO A 33 -5.80 -6.27 10.37
C PRO A 33 -4.71 -7.30 10.68
N PHE A 34 -4.39 -8.17 9.71
CA PHE A 34 -3.32 -9.15 9.88
C PHE A 34 -1.94 -8.49 10.04
N SER A 35 -1.67 -7.42 9.29
CA SER A 35 -0.43 -6.65 9.42
C SER A 35 -0.27 -6.05 10.81
N LEU A 36 -1.36 -5.52 11.38
CA LEU A 36 -1.36 -4.90 12.71
C LEU A 36 -1.08 -5.92 13.83
N ILE A 37 -1.71 -7.09 13.79
CA ILE A 37 -1.40 -8.18 14.74
C ILE A 37 0.06 -8.58 14.59
N ARG A 38 0.53 -8.78 13.35
CA ARG A 38 1.91 -9.17 13.05
C ARG A 38 2.93 -8.20 13.63
N PHE A 39 2.69 -6.88 13.51
CA PHE A 39 3.55 -5.86 14.12
C PHE A 39 3.45 -5.81 15.64
N GLY A 40 2.26 -6.03 16.19
CA GLY A 40 2.03 -5.95 17.62
C GLY A 40 2.65 -7.09 18.44
N VAL A 41 2.58 -8.33 17.93
CA VAL A 41 3.01 -9.53 18.67
C VAL A 41 4.21 -10.25 18.05
N GLY A 42 4.59 -9.88 16.84
CA GLY A 42 5.65 -10.55 16.08
C GLY A 42 5.15 -11.73 15.24
N ASP A 43 5.91 -12.01 14.22
CA ASP A 43 5.54 -12.96 13.16
C ASP A 43 5.38 -14.38 13.66
N ASP A 44 6.37 -14.88 14.43
CA ASP A 44 6.36 -16.26 14.93
C ASP A 44 5.17 -16.50 15.87
N LEU A 45 4.85 -15.52 16.73
CA LEU A 45 3.79 -15.68 17.72
C LEU A 45 2.41 -15.67 17.06
N VAL A 46 2.16 -14.82 16.07
CA VAL A 46 0.89 -14.83 15.34
C VAL A 46 0.69 -16.14 14.59
N MET A 47 1.76 -16.68 13.99
CA MET A 47 1.70 -17.98 13.30
C MET A 47 1.43 -19.13 14.24
N ASP A 48 2.00 -19.11 15.44
CA ASP A 48 1.73 -20.08 16.48
C ASP A 48 0.27 -20.04 16.97
N HIS A 49 -0.27 -18.84 17.17
CA HIS A 49 -1.67 -18.65 17.55
C HIS A 49 -2.63 -19.09 16.46
N LEU A 50 -2.34 -18.78 15.18
CA LEU A 50 -3.14 -19.26 14.06
C LEU A 50 -3.24 -20.78 14.00
N LYS A 51 -2.15 -21.50 14.35
CA LYS A 51 -2.15 -22.97 14.41
C LYS A 51 -2.92 -23.53 15.62
N LYS A 52 -2.83 -22.85 16.77
CA LYS A 52 -3.40 -23.32 18.04
C LYS A 52 -4.87 -22.98 18.19
N ASP A 53 -5.25 -21.76 17.80
CA ASP A 53 -6.62 -21.24 17.93
C ASP A 53 -6.93 -20.25 16.80
N PRO A 54 -7.22 -20.75 15.58
CA PRO A 54 -7.56 -19.89 14.46
C PRO A 54 -8.83 -19.05 14.70
N ALA A 55 -9.75 -19.55 15.56
CA ALA A 55 -10.98 -18.81 15.87
C ALA A 55 -10.71 -17.57 16.70
N ALA A 56 -9.79 -17.64 17.67
CA ALA A 56 -9.37 -16.47 18.45
C ALA A 56 -8.70 -15.41 17.57
N ILE A 57 -7.86 -15.83 16.62
CA ILE A 57 -7.24 -14.89 15.64
C ILE A 57 -8.31 -14.28 14.72
N ALA A 58 -9.24 -15.08 14.20
CA ALA A 58 -10.32 -14.57 13.37
C ALA A 58 -11.18 -13.53 14.12
N TYR A 59 -11.46 -13.76 15.40
CA TYR A 59 -12.15 -12.78 16.25
C TYR A 59 -11.33 -11.49 16.39
N ALA A 60 -10.04 -11.59 16.71
CA ALA A 60 -9.14 -10.45 16.87
C ALA A 60 -9.03 -9.64 15.57
N LEU A 61 -8.86 -10.30 14.41
CA LEU A 61 -8.85 -9.66 13.10
C LEU A 61 -10.18 -8.92 12.83
N GLY A 62 -11.31 -9.50 13.23
CA GLY A 62 -12.62 -8.89 13.10
C GLY A 62 -12.77 -7.60 13.92
N VAL A 63 -12.25 -7.58 15.15
CA VAL A 63 -12.23 -6.37 16.01
C VAL A 63 -11.34 -5.29 15.41
N ILE A 64 -10.11 -5.65 15.04
CA ILE A 64 -9.17 -4.70 14.41
C ILE A 64 -9.75 -4.14 13.10
N ALA A 65 -10.43 -4.98 12.30
CA ALA A 65 -11.08 -4.50 11.08
C ALA A 65 -12.16 -3.45 11.36
N GLN A 66 -12.88 -3.54 12.47
CA GLN A 66 -13.85 -2.49 12.86
C GLN A 66 -13.16 -1.18 13.17
N ASP A 67 -12.05 -1.21 13.92
CA ASP A 67 -11.26 -0.04 14.24
C ASP A 67 -10.64 0.58 12.98
N CYS A 68 -10.11 -0.25 12.06
CA CYS A 68 -9.60 0.22 10.76
C CYS A 68 -10.71 0.85 9.88
N CYS A 69 -11.93 0.31 9.92
CA CYS A 69 -13.07 0.92 9.22
C CYS A 69 -13.36 2.31 9.76
N LEU A 70 -13.48 2.46 11.09
CA LEU A 70 -13.73 3.75 11.73
C LEU A 70 -12.61 4.74 11.47
N LEU A 71 -11.35 4.32 11.61
CA LEU A 71 -10.19 5.16 11.30
C LEU A 71 -10.25 5.66 9.86
N SER A 72 -10.49 4.78 8.88
CA SER A 72 -10.55 5.14 7.47
C SER A 72 -11.67 6.15 7.16
N GLU A 73 -12.82 5.98 7.81
CA GLU A 73 -13.95 6.90 7.71
C GLU A 73 -13.58 8.29 8.26
N LEU A 74 -13.09 8.36 9.51
CA LEU A 74 -12.73 9.63 10.16
C LEU A 74 -11.62 10.38 9.44
N LEU A 75 -10.63 9.66 8.89
CA LEU A 75 -9.56 10.26 8.10
C LEU A 75 -10.10 10.99 6.87
N VAL A 76 -11.08 10.42 6.18
CA VAL A 76 -11.68 11.07 5.00
C VAL A 76 -12.70 12.14 5.39
N THR A 77 -13.61 11.82 6.32
CA THR A 77 -14.76 12.70 6.63
C THR A 77 -14.41 13.87 7.54
N GLU A 78 -13.47 13.69 8.48
CA GLU A 78 -13.11 14.72 9.46
C GLU A 78 -11.75 15.36 9.21
N ALA A 79 -10.73 14.56 8.82
CA ALA A 79 -9.41 15.10 8.50
C ALA A 79 -9.31 15.61 7.06
N GLY A 80 -10.26 15.24 6.18
CA GLY A 80 -10.35 15.72 4.81
C GLY A 80 -9.30 15.15 3.86
N ILE A 81 -8.64 14.03 4.21
CA ILE A 81 -7.71 13.37 3.29
C ILE A 81 -8.45 12.71 2.13
N ASP A 82 -7.75 12.50 1.03
CA ASP A 82 -8.37 12.07 -0.23
C ASP A 82 -8.62 10.54 -0.26
N GLY A 83 -7.98 9.77 0.63
CA GLY A 83 -8.14 8.32 0.69
C GLY A 83 -7.10 7.64 1.56
N ILE A 84 -7.08 6.30 1.53
CA ILE A 84 -6.13 5.50 2.27
C ILE A 84 -5.17 4.74 1.35
N TYR A 85 -3.95 4.54 1.83
CA TYR A 85 -2.98 3.61 1.30
C TYR A 85 -3.04 2.35 2.16
N TYR A 86 -3.84 1.38 1.71
CA TYR A 86 -4.18 0.20 2.48
C TYR A 86 -3.15 -0.90 2.27
N CYS A 87 -2.37 -1.18 3.32
CA CYS A 87 -1.22 -2.06 3.27
C CYS A 87 -1.56 -3.47 3.75
N VAL A 88 -1.59 -4.44 2.84
CA VAL A 88 -1.78 -5.87 3.12
C VAL A 88 -0.46 -6.60 3.15
N GLN A 89 -0.36 -7.61 4.01
CA GLN A 89 0.83 -8.45 4.19
C GLN A 89 0.44 -9.92 4.42
N GLY A 90 1.43 -10.79 4.53
CA GLY A 90 1.23 -12.19 4.87
C GLY A 90 1.00 -13.10 3.68
N GLY A 91 1.08 -12.56 2.46
CA GLY A 91 0.93 -13.33 1.21
C GLY A 91 2.16 -14.10 0.78
N GLU A 92 3.26 -14.03 1.55
CA GLU A 92 4.53 -14.68 1.19
C GLU A 92 4.34 -16.17 0.86
N LYS A 93 4.89 -16.62 -0.27
CA LYS A 93 4.72 -17.97 -0.82
C LYS A 93 5.12 -19.12 0.14
N ASN A 94 5.97 -18.81 1.11
CA ASN A 94 6.41 -19.77 2.12
C ASN A 94 5.57 -19.77 3.41
N ARG A 95 4.52 -18.91 3.50
CA ARG A 95 3.75 -18.72 4.74
C ARG A 95 2.41 -19.44 4.72
N PHE A 96 1.56 -19.10 3.77
CA PHE A 96 0.22 -19.66 3.62
C PHE A 96 0.01 -20.19 2.21
N THR A 97 -0.88 -21.17 2.08
CA THR A 97 -1.47 -21.43 0.77
C THR A 97 -2.46 -20.31 0.43
N PRO A 98 -2.70 -20.03 -0.86
CA PRO A 98 -3.71 -19.05 -1.27
C PRO A 98 -5.09 -19.32 -0.66
N GLU A 99 -5.50 -20.58 -0.53
CA GLU A 99 -6.79 -21.00 0.04
C GLU A 99 -6.87 -20.62 1.52
N TYR A 100 -5.83 -20.90 2.29
CA TYR A 100 -5.79 -20.56 3.73
C TYR A 100 -5.87 -19.04 3.93
N TYR A 101 -5.12 -18.27 3.14
CA TYR A 101 -5.16 -16.82 3.22
C TYR A 101 -6.55 -16.28 2.90
N ARG A 102 -7.19 -16.79 1.82
CA ARG A 102 -8.54 -16.37 1.42
C ARG A 102 -9.60 -16.70 2.46
N GLU A 103 -9.45 -17.82 3.15
CA GLU A 103 -10.41 -18.24 4.18
C GLU A 103 -10.30 -17.42 5.46
N HIS A 104 -9.07 -17.15 5.93
CA HIS A 104 -8.85 -16.64 7.28
C HIS A 104 -8.46 -15.16 7.35
N ILE A 105 -7.82 -14.63 6.30
CA ILE A 105 -7.24 -13.27 6.31
C ILE A 105 -7.98 -12.32 5.38
N THR A 106 -8.36 -12.78 4.19
CA THR A 106 -9.07 -11.94 3.20
C THR A 106 -10.37 -11.31 3.71
N PRO A 107 -11.26 -11.97 4.49
CA PRO A 107 -12.55 -11.37 4.85
C PRO A 107 -12.42 -10.08 5.69
N PRO A 108 -11.62 -10.00 6.78
CA PRO A 108 -11.41 -8.75 7.50
C PRO A 108 -10.70 -7.69 6.65
N ASP A 109 -9.75 -8.08 5.79
CA ASP A 109 -9.04 -7.15 4.91
C ASP A 109 -9.99 -6.47 3.91
N LYS A 110 -10.82 -7.26 3.21
CA LYS A 110 -11.80 -6.72 2.25
C LYS A 110 -12.83 -5.84 2.93
N LYS A 111 -13.29 -6.21 4.14
CA LYS A 111 -14.25 -5.40 4.91
C LYS A 111 -13.76 -3.97 5.10
N VAL A 112 -12.47 -3.78 5.45
CA VAL A 112 -11.90 -2.44 5.63
C VAL A 112 -11.87 -1.66 4.31
N LEU A 113 -11.39 -2.27 3.25
CA LEU A 113 -11.27 -1.60 1.95
C LEU A 113 -12.64 -1.28 1.33
N GLU A 114 -13.61 -2.20 1.45
CA GLU A 114 -15.01 -1.96 1.05
C GLU A 114 -15.66 -0.83 1.85
N HIS A 115 -15.35 -0.73 3.15
CA HIS A 115 -15.83 0.37 3.99
C HIS A 115 -15.21 1.70 3.55
N ALA A 116 -13.89 1.76 3.40
CA ALA A 116 -13.18 2.96 2.95
C ALA A 116 -13.67 3.45 1.57
N ASN A 117 -14.03 2.53 0.67
CA ASN A 117 -14.57 2.85 -0.66
C ASN A 117 -15.94 3.55 -0.64
N LYS A 118 -16.65 3.55 0.49
CA LYS A 118 -17.91 4.32 0.64
C LYS A 118 -17.64 5.82 0.76
N PHE A 119 -16.45 6.21 1.23
CA PHE A 119 -16.08 7.59 1.52
C PHE A 119 -15.07 8.15 0.53
N SER A 120 -14.28 7.32 -0.13
CA SER A 120 -13.29 7.75 -1.11
C SER A 120 -13.17 6.79 -2.28
N THR A 121 -12.89 7.33 -3.46
CA THR A 121 -12.53 6.58 -4.68
C THR A 121 -11.03 6.55 -4.95
N THR A 122 -10.22 7.17 -4.09
CA THR A 122 -8.76 7.37 -4.25
C THR A 122 -7.96 6.39 -3.37
N ASN A 123 -8.59 5.30 -2.92
CA ASN A 123 -7.92 4.30 -2.11
C ASN A 123 -6.96 3.45 -2.95
N VAL A 124 -5.76 3.23 -2.41
CA VAL A 124 -4.70 2.40 -3.00
C VAL A 124 -4.56 1.12 -2.19
N LEU A 125 -4.50 -0.03 -2.87
CA LEU A 125 -4.09 -1.29 -2.26
C LEU A 125 -2.58 -1.45 -2.43
N HIS A 126 -1.85 -1.60 -1.33
CA HIS A 126 -0.43 -1.91 -1.32
C HIS A 126 -0.20 -3.37 -0.92
N CYS A 127 0.22 -4.19 -1.88
CA CYS A 127 0.65 -5.57 -1.68
C CYS A 127 2.11 -5.57 -1.23
N CYS A 128 2.35 -5.61 0.08
CA CYS A 128 3.65 -5.33 0.67
C CYS A 128 4.65 -6.48 0.51
N GLY A 129 5.80 -6.19 -0.08
CA GLY A 129 6.92 -7.13 -0.24
C GLY A 129 8.03 -6.97 0.81
N TRP A 130 7.76 -6.38 1.98
CA TRP A 130 8.79 -6.02 2.96
C TRP A 130 9.64 -7.20 3.45
N ALA A 131 9.09 -8.42 3.46
CA ALA A 131 9.82 -9.62 3.85
C ALA A 131 10.89 -10.06 2.84
N GLY A 132 10.91 -9.45 1.64
CA GLY A 132 11.84 -9.82 0.57
C GLY A 132 11.56 -11.19 -0.06
N ILE A 133 10.40 -11.77 0.22
CA ILE A 133 9.92 -13.05 -0.31
C ILE A 133 8.73 -12.76 -1.22
N PRO A 134 8.70 -13.30 -2.46
CA PRO A 134 7.56 -13.13 -3.34
C PRO A 134 6.25 -13.62 -2.72
N ASN A 135 5.17 -12.89 -2.99
CA ASN A 135 3.84 -13.21 -2.51
C ASN A 135 3.05 -14.08 -3.50
N ASN A 136 2.00 -14.71 -3.02
CA ASN A 136 0.93 -15.28 -3.83
C ASN A 136 0.00 -14.14 -4.29
N MET A 137 0.42 -13.36 -5.28
CA MET A 137 -0.25 -12.11 -5.71
C MET A 137 -1.72 -12.32 -6.12
N GLU A 138 -2.09 -13.53 -6.55
CA GLU A 138 -3.45 -13.91 -6.92
C GLU A 138 -4.46 -13.83 -5.75
N ILE A 139 -3.99 -13.81 -4.50
CA ILE A 139 -4.87 -13.65 -3.32
C ILE A 139 -5.48 -12.24 -3.24
N TRP A 140 -4.81 -11.25 -3.85
CA TRP A 140 -5.22 -9.85 -3.81
C TRP A 140 -5.83 -9.36 -5.13
N GLN A 141 -5.89 -10.23 -6.15
CA GLN A 141 -6.35 -9.86 -7.49
C GLN A 141 -7.79 -9.33 -7.51
N ASP A 142 -8.65 -9.82 -6.63
CA ASP A 142 -10.06 -9.46 -6.54
C ASP A 142 -10.38 -8.45 -5.42
N TYR A 143 -9.36 -7.86 -4.77
CA TYR A 143 -9.58 -6.80 -3.79
C TYR A 143 -10.13 -5.55 -4.47
N PRO A 144 -11.12 -4.86 -3.84
CA PRO A 144 -11.86 -3.79 -4.49
C PRO A 144 -11.13 -2.44 -4.47
N ALA A 145 -9.89 -2.39 -4.99
CA ALA A 145 -9.13 -1.15 -5.16
C ALA A 145 -9.03 -0.77 -6.63
N LYS A 146 -9.09 0.53 -6.93
CA LYS A 146 -8.88 1.06 -8.28
C LYS A 146 -7.42 1.22 -8.63
N THR A 147 -6.58 1.46 -7.64
CA THR A 147 -5.12 1.62 -7.78
C THR A 147 -4.42 0.56 -6.95
N ILE A 148 -3.45 -0.12 -7.55
CA ILE A 148 -2.68 -1.19 -6.92
C ILE A 148 -1.20 -0.82 -6.93
N ASN A 149 -0.53 -1.09 -5.81
CA ASN A 149 0.92 -0.96 -5.67
C ASN A 149 1.50 -2.28 -5.13
N TRP A 150 2.67 -2.64 -5.58
CA TRP A 150 3.42 -3.82 -5.12
C TRP A 150 4.92 -3.60 -5.30
N ALA A 151 5.73 -4.48 -4.72
CA ALA A 151 7.18 -4.47 -4.85
C ALA A 151 7.60 -5.15 -6.18
N CYS A 152 7.66 -4.40 -7.28
CA CYS A 152 7.94 -4.90 -8.63
C CYS A 152 9.16 -5.82 -8.68
N TYR A 153 10.24 -5.45 -7.99
CA TYR A 153 11.51 -6.19 -7.97
C TYR A 153 11.50 -7.44 -7.08
N ILE A 154 10.57 -7.53 -6.13
CA ILE A 154 10.39 -8.71 -5.29
C ILE A 154 9.49 -9.73 -5.99
N GLU A 155 8.43 -9.22 -6.62
CA GLU A 155 7.43 -10.07 -7.29
C GLU A 155 7.85 -10.51 -8.69
N ASP A 156 8.97 -9.96 -9.23
CA ASP A 156 9.40 -10.13 -10.63
C ASP A 156 8.25 -9.82 -11.61
N MET A 157 7.54 -8.74 -11.33
CA MET A 157 6.37 -8.31 -12.09
C MET A 157 6.43 -6.79 -12.29
N ASP A 158 6.71 -6.35 -13.51
CA ASP A 158 6.77 -4.93 -13.84
C ASP A 158 5.37 -4.28 -13.90
N LEU A 159 5.32 -2.95 -14.10
CA LEU A 159 4.05 -2.21 -14.11
C LEU A 159 3.13 -2.64 -15.26
N THR A 160 3.67 -3.05 -16.40
CA THR A 160 2.88 -3.51 -17.55
C THR A 160 2.24 -4.85 -17.25
N GLN A 161 3.04 -5.80 -16.77
CA GLN A 161 2.57 -7.13 -16.36
C GLN A 161 1.55 -7.03 -15.22
N GLY A 162 1.80 -6.18 -14.21
CA GLY A 162 0.87 -5.98 -13.11
C GLY A 162 -0.43 -5.33 -13.55
N LYS A 163 -0.38 -4.36 -14.47
CA LYS A 163 -1.60 -3.76 -15.04
C LYS A 163 -2.47 -4.79 -15.76
N GLU A 164 -1.87 -5.69 -16.51
CA GLU A 164 -2.57 -6.82 -17.13
C GLU A 164 -3.10 -7.79 -16.08
N PHE A 165 -2.26 -8.21 -15.15
CA PHE A 165 -2.61 -9.14 -14.07
C PHE A 165 -3.80 -8.64 -13.23
N PHE A 166 -3.84 -7.36 -12.93
CA PHE A 166 -4.93 -6.73 -12.17
C PHE A 166 -6.08 -6.22 -13.04
N GLY A 167 -6.24 -6.71 -14.28
CA GLY A 167 -7.39 -6.44 -15.12
C GLY A 167 -7.50 -5.00 -15.64
N GLY A 168 -6.37 -4.34 -15.91
CA GLY A 168 -6.32 -2.98 -16.46
C GLY A 168 -6.53 -1.85 -15.43
N ARG A 169 -6.53 -2.17 -14.14
CA ARG A 169 -6.59 -1.16 -13.07
C ARG A 169 -5.37 -0.25 -13.07
N CYS A 170 -5.51 0.93 -12.47
CA CYS A 170 -4.39 1.83 -12.28
C CYS A 170 -3.32 1.17 -11.42
N VAL A 171 -2.05 1.31 -11.82
CA VAL A 171 -0.90 0.79 -11.09
C VAL A 171 -0.04 1.93 -10.57
N LEU A 172 0.50 1.76 -9.36
CA LEU A 172 1.41 2.70 -8.72
C LEU A 172 2.72 1.97 -8.41
N GLY A 173 3.87 2.54 -8.73
CA GLY A 173 5.16 1.93 -8.44
C GLY A 173 6.20 2.20 -9.51
N GLY A 174 7.11 1.24 -9.67
CA GLY A 174 8.14 1.21 -10.70
C GLY A 174 9.54 1.57 -10.21
N PHE A 175 9.66 2.28 -9.06
CA PHE A 175 10.97 2.54 -8.47
C PHE A 175 11.27 1.54 -7.35
N ASP A 176 12.35 0.79 -7.52
CA ASP A 176 12.91 -0.02 -6.44
C ASP A 176 13.17 0.87 -5.21
N ASN A 177 12.49 0.55 -4.12
CA ASN A 177 12.56 1.32 -2.87
C ASN A 177 13.82 1.03 -2.03
N ARG A 178 14.63 0.05 -2.42
CA ARG A 178 15.83 -0.37 -1.69
C ARG A 178 16.99 0.61 -1.92
N PRO A 179 18.04 0.61 -1.05
CA PRO A 179 19.19 1.52 -1.18
C PRO A 179 19.94 1.41 -2.51
N GLN A 180 19.91 0.27 -3.18
CA GLN A 180 20.50 0.09 -4.51
C GLN A 180 19.61 0.61 -5.65
N GLY A 181 18.34 0.95 -5.38
CA GLY A 181 17.41 1.46 -6.36
C GLY A 181 17.84 2.83 -6.91
N VAL A 182 17.53 3.09 -8.18
CA VAL A 182 17.93 4.32 -8.88
C VAL A 182 17.37 5.57 -8.22
N LEU A 183 16.18 5.49 -7.64
CA LEU A 183 15.57 6.61 -6.91
C LEU A 183 16.37 6.98 -5.65
N TYR A 184 17.04 6.03 -4.99
CA TYR A 184 17.85 6.28 -3.80
C TYR A 184 19.31 6.64 -4.14
N SER A 185 19.97 5.90 -5.02
CA SER A 185 21.41 5.98 -5.26
C SER A 185 21.82 6.55 -6.61
N GLY A 186 20.90 6.60 -7.60
CA GLY A 186 21.23 7.04 -8.96
C GLY A 186 21.49 8.54 -9.09
N THR A 187 22.03 8.96 -10.21
CA THR A 187 22.13 10.37 -10.62
C THR A 187 20.80 10.90 -11.14
N LYS A 188 20.68 12.21 -11.32
CA LYS A 188 19.48 12.84 -11.91
C LYS A 188 19.19 12.31 -13.31
N GLU A 189 20.22 12.08 -14.10
CA GLU A 189 20.15 11.54 -15.46
C GLU A 189 19.66 10.08 -15.46
N GLU A 190 20.12 9.27 -14.51
CA GLU A 190 19.67 7.88 -14.34
C GLU A 190 18.21 7.81 -13.88
N VAL A 191 17.79 8.66 -12.97
CA VAL A 191 16.38 8.78 -12.57
C VAL A 191 15.52 9.17 -13.77
N ALA A 192 15.94 10.15 -14.58
CA ALA A 192 15.22 10.57 -15.77
C ALA A 192 15.19 9.47 -16.86
N ALA A 193 16.25 8.68 -16.98
CA ALA A 193 16.28 7.54 -17.91
C ALA A 193 15.33 6.43 -17.46
N GLU A 194 15.27 6.12 -16.17
CA GLU A 194 14.34 5.12 -15.66
C GLU A 194 12.88 5.55 -15.84
N ILE A 195 12.56 6.84 -15.63
CA ILE A 195 11.22 7.38 -15.87
C ILE A 195 10.81 7.21 -17.33
N ARG A 196 11.68 7.51 -18.29
CA ARG A 196 11.39 7.31 -19.72
C ARG A 196 11.07 5.85 -20.01
N LYS A 197 11.89 4.93 -19.50
CA LYS A 197 11.68 3.49 -19.63
C LYS A 197 10.35 3.02 -19.04
N LEU A 198 10.02 3.47 -17.82
CA LEU A 198 8.76 3.13 -17.16
C LEU A 198 7.55 3.62 -17.94
N VAL A 199 7.59 4.85 -18.47
CA VAL A 199 6.50 5.44 -19.28
C VAL A 199 6.41 4.79 -20.65
N GLU A 200 7.53 4.47 -21.29
CA GLU A 200 7.55 3.75 -22.57
C GLU A 200 6.91 2.37 -22.46
N ASN A 201 7.19 1.65 -21.38
CA ASN A 201 6.68 0.30 -21.14
C ASN A 201 5.22 0.29 -20.69
N ALA A 202 4.88 1.05 -19.67
CA ALA A 202 3.57 0.99 -19.01
C ALA A 202 2.53 2.00 -19.54
N GLY A 203 2.98 2.93 -20.41
CA GLY A 203 2.14 3.97 -20.99
C GLY A 203 1.96 5.20 -20.11
N LYS A 204 1.26 6.21 -20.62
CA LYS A 204 1.02 7.51 -19.96
C LYS A 204 -0.30 7.55 -19.17
N THR A 205 -1.12 6.52 -19.22
CA THR A 205 -2.44 6.49 -18.58
C THR A 205 -2.62 5.24 -17.74
N GLY A 206 -3.30 5.38 -16.59
CA GLY A 206 -3.49 4.27 -15.65
C GLY A 206 -2.20 3.83 -14.97
N VAL A 207 -1.24 4.76 -14.84
CA VAL A 207 0.05 4.56 -14.16
C VAL A 207 0.36 5.77 -13.31
N ILE A 208 0.79 5.53 -12.09
CA ILE A 208 1.34 6.52 -11.15
C ILE A 208 2.76 6.08 -10.83
N LEU A 209 3.74 6.92 -11.19
CA LEU A 209 5.14 6.61 -10.87
C LEU A 209 5.40 6.87 -9.39
N GLY A 210 5.93 5.88 -8.70
CA GLY A 210 6.19 5.92 -7.28
C GLY A 210 7.15 4.82 -6.85
N ALA A 211 7.46 4.80 -5.54
CA ALA A 211 8.26 3.73 -4.97
C ALA A 211 7.43 2.44 -4.81
N ASP A 212 8.09 1.31 -4.95
CA ASP A 212 7.49 -0.02 -4.80
C ASP A 212 7.02 -0.28 -3.35
N CYS A 213 7.71 0.30 -2.39
CA CYS A 213 7.40 0.24 -0.95
C CYS A 213 8.03 1.47 -0.26
N THR A 214 8.10 1.45 1.08
CA THR A 214 8.72 2.50 1.90
C THR A 214 10.18 2.73 1.51
N LEU A 215 10.51 3.99 1.20
CA LEU A 215 11.89 4.41 0.98
C LEU A 215 12.63 4.55 2.32
N PRO A 216 13.96 4.34 2.35
CA PRO A 216 14.76 4.64 3.54
C PRO A 216 14.61 6.10 3.97
N ALA A 217 14.53 6.36 5.28
CA ALA A 217 14.38 7.71 5.82
C ALA A 217 15.55 8.66 5.47
N THR A 218 16.66 8.10 4.98
CA THR A 218 17.86 8.84 4.55
C THR A 218 17.85 9.22 3.07
N VAL A 219 16.77 8.95 2.34
CA VAL A 219 16.66 9.38 0.94
C VAL A 219 16.70 10.90 0.84
N ASP A 220 17.49 11.42 -0.12
CA ASP A 220 17.51 12.85 -0.39
C ASP A 220 16.17 13.30 -1.00
N ILE A 221 15.45 14.17 -0.30
CA ILE A 221 14.12 14.67 -0.70
C ILE A 221 14.15 15.40 -2.06
N ASN A 222 15.28 15.99 -2.45
CA ASN A 222 15.42 16.67 -3.75
C ASN A 222 15.21 15.72 -4.94
N ARG A 223 15.40 14.42 -4.74
CA ARG A 223 15.21 13.40 -5.78
C ARG A 223 13.77 13.29 -6.25
N PHE A 224 12.80 13.60 -5.40
CA PHE A 224 11.40 13.68 -5.81
C PHE A 224 11.16 14.83 -6.80
N GLY A 225 11.87 15.96 -6.63
CA GLY A 225 11.88 17.03 -7.60
C GLY A 225 12.41 16.59 -8.98
N TRP A 226 13.45 15.75 -9.01
CA TRP A 226 13.97 15.20 -10.28
C TRP A 226 12.94 14.32 -11.00
N VAL A 227 12.14 13.55 -10.22
CA VAL A 227 11.05 12.75 -10.79
C VAL A 227 10.02 13.66 -11.45
N VAL A 228 9.57 14.70 -10.75
CA VAL A 228 8.58 15.66 -11.27
C VAL A 228 9.09 16.33 -12.55
N GLU A 229 10.32 16.87 -12.54
CA GLU A 229 10.93 17.52 -13.70
C GLU A 229 11.02 16.57 -14.91
N ALA A 230 11.41 15.31 -14.68
CA ALA A 230 11.55 14.34 -15.76
C ALA A 230 10.19 13.91 -16.34
N VAL A 231 9.15 13.79 -15.50
CA VAL A 231 7.78 13.51 -15.96
C VAL A 231 7.23 14.68 -16.76
N ASP A 232 7.44 15.93 -16.29
CA ASP A 232 7.00 17.12 -17.00
C ASP A 232 7.63 17.27 -18.40
N ALA A 233 8.88 16.82 -18.54
CA ALA A 233 9.57 16.81 -19.83
C ALA A 233 9.01 15.76 -20.82
N LEU A 234 8.13 14.85 -20.39
CA LEU A 234 7.49 13.83 -21.23
C LEU A 234 6.06 14.22 -21.68
N LYS A 235 5.55 15.35 -21.19
CA LYS A 235 4.24 15.89 -21.61
C LYS A 235 4.31 16.47 -23.01
#